data_78555312002f2e0f95850cfa20c5b911
#
_entry.id   78555312002f2e0f95850cfa20c5b911
#
_cell.length_a   1.000
_cell.length_b   1.000
_cell.length_c   1.000
_cell.angle_alpha   90.00
_cell.angle_beta   90.00
_cell.angle_gamma   90.00
#
_symmetry.space_group_name_H-M   'P 1'
#
loop_
_entity.id
_entity.type
_entity.pdbx_description
1 polymer ?
#
loop_
_entity_poly.entity_id
_entity_poly.type
_entity_poly.pdbx_seq_one_letter_code
_entity_poly.pdbx_strand_id
1 'polypeptide(L)'
;EMYKEDIALLKKMHLNSYRMSLEWSRIEPVEGQFDEKEIEHYRDVLKELKKNNIKVCLTLHHNSHPVWFHQLGAFKTMDNLDYFLRYVEKVVPEFDEYVECWLIINEMNIVFEYTIEESINLLQYHAKAYHVIKKYSNKPVSSPMNYAEKKPMRGVTDKPDQIMADYIDYMENEFFLHAIRTGEIVVPFHDAVYMPELKDTCDFWAVNVYTRQLINSRKAMFRFDRYEASSIHSLDVPYFSDDICPEVVFHCLNRLKDKPVLITENGIACKNDKYRVIYIAAVLQAVKQAIDSGVKVLGYLHWSLLDNWEWGTYTPTFGLASVNHE
;
A
#
# COMPACT_ATOMS: atom_id res chain seq x y z
N GLU A 1 21.14 -8.48 6.68
CA GLU A 1 22.20 -9.48 6.92
C GLU A 1 21.83 -10.85 6.35
N MET A 2 20.57 -11.29 6.48
CA MET A 2 20.11 -12.59 5.98
C MET A 2 19.49 -12.53 4.56
N TYR A 3 19.62 -11.44 3.85
CA TYR A 3 18.94 -11.23 2.56
C TYR A 3 19.27 -12.29 1.49
N LYS A 4 20.45 -12.94 1.57
CA LYS A 4 20.83 -14.01 0.63
C LYS A 4 20.01 -15.27 0.87
N GLU A 5 19.74 -15.59 2.12
CA GLU A 5 18.87 -16.70 2.53
C GLU A 5 17.44 -16.43 2.13
N ASP A 6 16.95 -15.19 2.33
CA ASP A 6 15.61 -14.77 1.95
C ASP A 6 15.42 -14.83 0.43
N ILE A 7 16.41 -14.39 -0.34
CA ILE A 7 16.39 -14.48 -1.81
C ILE A 7 16.43 -15.95 -2.28
N ALA A 8 17.19 -16.80 -1.60
CA ALA A 8 17.20 -18.23 -1.88
C ALA A 8 15.82 -18.87 -1.60
N LEU A 9 15.13 -18.39 -0.56
CA LEU A 9 13.76 -18.81 -0.24
C LEU A 9 12.77 -18.40 -1.34
N LEU A 10 12.83 -17.16 -1.83
CA LEU A 10 12.02 -16.71 -2.97
C LEU A 10 12.17 -17.65 -4.18
N LYS A 11 13.41 -18.02 -4.50
CA LYS A 11 13.69 -18.96 -5.58
C LYS A 11 13.14 -20.36 -5.31
N LYS A 12 13.31 -20.87 -4.10
CA LYS A 12 12.78 -22.18 -3.70
C LYS A 12 11.26 -22.23 -3.81
N MET A 13 10.58 -21.11 -3.56
CA MET A 13 9.14 -20.95 -3.70
C MET A 13 8.70 -20.64 -5.14
N HIS A 14 9.62 -20.57 -6.10
CA HIS A 14 9.37 -20.21 -7.50
C HIS A 14 8.72 -18.82 -7.66
N LEU A 15 8.97 -17.90 -6.75
CA LEU A 15 8.50 -16.53 -6.85
C LEU A 15 9.42 -15.75 -7.79
N ASN A 16 8.84 -14.85 -8.59
CA ASN A 16 9.55 -14.12 -9.64
C ASN A 16 9.62 -12.61 -9.38
N SER A 17 8.97 -12.14 -8.35
CA SER A 17 8.92 -10.72 -7.99
C SER A 17 8.95 -10.56 -6.48
N TYR A 18 9.52 -9.44 -6.04
CA TYR A 18 9.60 -9.09 -4.63
C TYR A 18 9.36 -7.59 -4.46
N ARG A 19 8.49 -7.23 -3.52
CA ARG A 19 8.32 -5.86 -3.08
C ARG A 19 9.09 -5.68 -1.78
N MET A 20 9.89 -4.64 -1.71
CA MET A 20 10.58 -4.21 -0.50
C MET A 20 10.55 -2.69 -0.38
N SER A 21 10.83 -2.20 0.80
CA SER A 21 10.97 -0.76 1.06
C SER A 21 12.40 -0.40 1.42
N LEU A 22 12.76 0.83 1.11
CA LEU A 22 13.91 1.48 1.70
C LEU A 22 13.54 1.98 3.09
N GLU A 23 14.45 1.86 4.04
CA GLU A 23 14.30 2.48 5.34
C GLU A 23 15.03 3.83 5.34
N TRP A 24 14.25 4.91 5.16
CA TRP A 24 14.80 6.27 5.07
C TRP A 24 15.63 6.64 6.31
N SER A 25 15.19 6.22 7.49
CA SER A 25 15.91 6.49 8.74
C SER A 25 17.32 5.89 8.79
N ARG A 26 17.59 4.83 8.02
CA ARG A 26 18.94 4.24 7.88
C ARG A 26 19.76 4.99 6.83
N ILE A 27 19.12 5.40 5.76
CA ILE A 27 19.80 6.08 4.62
C ILE A 27 20.17 7.52 4.98
N GLU A 28 19.30 8.22 5.71
CA GLU A 28 19.52 9.61 6.15
C GLU A 28 19.21 9.76 7.66
N PRO A 29 20.04 9.18 8.52
CA PRO A 29 19.81 9.17 9.97
C PRO A 29 19.85 10.58 10.60
N VAL A 30 20.59 11.48 10.01
CA VAL A 30 20.69 12.90 10.38
C VAL A 30 20.35 13.73 9.15
N GLU A 31 19.60 14.82 9.33
CA GLU A 31 19.18 15.70 8.25
C GLU A 31 20.36 16.11 7.35
N GLY A 32 20.23 15.83 6.05
CA GLY A 32 21.23 16.14 5.03
C GLY A 32 22.48 15.25 5.04
N GLN A 33 22.55 14.25 5.93
CA GLN A 33 23.70 13.35 6.02
C GLN A 33 23.30 11.94 5.60
N PHE A 34 23.64 11.58 4.36
CA PHE A 34 23.38 10.24 3.81
C PHE A 34 24.46 9.25 4.23
N ASP A 35 24.02 8.07 4.69
CA ASP A 35 24.94 6.97 5.01
C ASP A 35 25.21 6.14 3.73
N GLU A 36 26.38 6.35 3.14
CA GLU A 36 26.80 5.65 1.94
C GLU A 36 26.95 4.13 2.15
N LYS A 37 27.19 3.67 3.40
CA LYS A 37 27.26 2.24 3.70
C LYS A 37 25.89 1.58 3.62
N GLU A 38 24.85 2.27 4.08
CA GLU A 38 23.47 1.78 3.97
C GLU A 38 23.00 1.80 2.51
N ILE A 39 23.38 2.82 1.73
CA ILE A 39 23.09 2.86 0.29
C ILE A 39 23.76 1.68 -0.41
N GLU A 40 25.05 1.38 -0.11
CA GLU A 40 25.73 0.23 -0.69
C GLU A 40 25.10 -1.09 -0.25
N HIS A 41 24.69 -1.20 1.02
CA HIS A 41 23.96 -2.37 1.50
C HIS A 41 22.68 -2.64 0.69
N TYR A 42 21.83 -1.61 0.47
CA TYR A 42 20.64 -1.77 -0.37
C TYR A 42 21.02 -2.13 -1.83
N ARG A 43 22.06 -1.53 -2.35
CA ARG A 43 22.57 -1.88 -3.69
C ARG A 43 22.98 -3.35 -3.79
N ASP A 44 23.63 -3.90 -2.77
CA ASP A 44 24.00 -5.32 -2.72
C ASP A 44 22.78 -6.24 -2.67
N VAL A 45 21.75 -5.89 -1.88
CA VAL A 45 20.47 -6.63 -1.86
C VAL A 45 19.84 -6.63 -3.26
N LEU A 46 19.75 -5.45 -3.90
CA LEU A 46 19.14 -5.30 -5.22
C LEU A 46 19.94 -6.03 -6.31
N LYS A 47 21.27 -5.99 -6.26
CA LYS A 47 22.16 -6.77 -7.15
C LYS A 47 21.90 -8.27 -7.02
N GLU A 48 21.75 -8.77 -5.77
CA GLU A 48 21.51 -10.19 -5.55
C GLU A 48 20.12 -10.62 -6.03
N LEU A 49 19.07 -9.77 -5.85
CA LEU A 49 17.76 -10.00 -6.43
C LEU A 49 17.82 -10.06 -7.97
N LYS A 50 18.46 -9.08 -8.61
CA LYS A 50 18.63 -9.02 -10.06
C LYS A 50 19.38 -10.25 -10.59
N LYS A 51 20.47 -10.65 -9.96
CA LYS A 51 21.26 -11.86 -10.29
C LYS A 51 20.40 -13.13 -10.22
N ASN A 52 19.42 -13.18 -9.35
CA ASN A 52 18.50 -14.29 -9.20
C ASN A 52 17.22 -14.17 -10.07
N ASN A 53 17.18 -13.19 -10.98
CA ASN A 53 16.03 -12.90 -11.86
C ASN A 53 14.73 -12.60 -11.09
N ILE A 54 14.82 -11.99 -9.91
CA ILE A 54 13.68 -11.52 -9.14
C ILE A 54 13.44 -10.05 -9.51
N LYS A 55 12.24 -9.74 -10.01
CA LYS A 55 11.79 -8.38 -10.31
C LYS A 55 11.51 -7.63 -9.01
N VAL A 56 11.94 -6.38 -8.91
CA VAL A 56 11.81 -5.60 -7.69
C VAL A 56 10.82 -4.46 -7.86
N CYS A 57 9.82 -4.40 -7.00
CA CYS A 57 8.99 -3.22 -6.78
C CYS A 57 9.52 -2.51 -5.53
N LEU A 58 10.13 -1.34 -5.70
CA LEU A 58 10.82 -0.65 -4.61
C LEU A 58 9.98 0.50 -4.05
N THR A 59 9.65 0.41 -2.76
CA THR A 59 8.89 1.43 -2.04
C THR A 59 9.84 2.41 -1.35
N LEU A 60 9.65 3.71 -1.61
CA LEU A 60 10.48 4.77 -1.03
C LEU A 60 10.16 5.02 0.45
N HIS A 61 8.87 5.05 0.80
CA HIS A 61 8.40 5.22 2.17
C HIS A 61 7.25 4.24 2.45
N HIS A 62 7.46 3.33 3.42
CA HIS A 62 6.39 2.40 3.83
C HIS A 62 5.63 2.95 5.05
N ASN A 63 6.24 2.94 6.24
CA ASN A 63 5.64 3.46 7.48
C ASN A 63 6.58 4.34 8.27
N SER A 64 7.88 4.07 8.22
CA SER A 64 8.87 4.70 9.06
C SER A 64 9.68 5.75 8.31
N HIS A 65 10.11 6.76 9.04
CA HIS A 65 10.95 7.85 8.55
C HIS A 65 11.90 8.32 9.66
N PRO A 66 12.93 9.13 9.34
CA PRO A 66 13.87 9.62 10.35
C PRO A 66 13.20 10.38 11.49
N VAL A 67 13.72 10.23 12.70
CA VAL A 67 13.20 10.90 13.89
C VAL A 67 13.20 12.44 13.73
N TRP A 68 14.25 12.98 13.08
CA TRP A 68 14.32 14.41 12.80
C TRP A 68 13.17 14.89 11.90
N PHE A 69 12.79 14.10 10.86
CA PHE A 69 11.66 14.41 9.97
C PHE A 69 10.33 14.31 10.74
N HIS A 70 10.19 13.30 11.60
CA HIS A 70 9.03 13.18 12.47
C HIS A 70 8.85 14.39 13.39
N GLN A 71 9.95 14.86 14.00
CA GLN A 71 9.94 16.04 14.91
C GLN A 71 9.56 17.33 14.21
N LEU A 72 9.80 17.44 12.90
CA LEU A 72 9.37 18.56 12.06
C LEU A 72 7.89 18.49 11.63
N GLY A 73 7.15 17.43 12.02
CA GLY A 73 5.75 17.22 11.64
C GLY A 73 5.56 16.28 10.43
N ALA A 74 6.63 15.69 9.92
CA ALA A 74 6.62 14.73 8.81
C ALA A 74 5.78 15.22 7.61
N PHE A 75 4.88 14.40 7.10
CA PHE A 75 4.03 14.72 5.94
C PHE A 75 2.83 15.63 6.25
N LYS A 76 2.64 16.04 7.50
CA LYS A 76 1.51 16.89 7.92
C LYS A 76 1.62 18.33 7.44
N THR A 77 2.81 18.79 7.09
CA THR A 77 3.07 20.14 6.57
C THR A 77 3.82 20.10 5.25
N MET A 78 3.55 21.05 4.38
CA MET A 78 4.28 21.23 3.12
C MET A 78 5.68 21.83 3.31
N ASP A 79 5.99 22.40 4.47
CA ASP A 79 7.32 22.95 4.79
C ASP A 79 8.42 21.89 4.75
N ASN A 80 8.06 20.63 4.91
CA ASN A 80 8.98 19.50 4.92
C ASN A 80 9.14 18.84 3.53
N LEU A 81 8.46 19.34 2.49
CA LEU A 81 8.46 18.71 1.16
C LEU A 81 9.88 18.54 0.63
N ASP A 82 10.71 19.56 0.71
CA ASP A 82 12.06 19.55 0.14
C ASP A 82 12.96 18.47 0.78
N TYR A 83 12.73 18.12 2.04
CA TYR A 83 13.45 17.03 2.70
C TYR A 83 13.13 15.68 2.06
N PHE A 84 11.84 15.43 1.81
CA PHE A 84 11.43 14.18 1.15
C PHE A 84 11.91 14.14 -0.30
N LEU A 85 11.81 15.24 -1.03
CA LEU A 85 12.29 15.28 -2.42
C LEU A 85 13.80 15.10 -2.52
N ARG A 86 14.59 15.67 -1.60
CA ARG A 86 16.03 15.45 -1.50
C ARG A 86 16.37 13.97 -1.32
N TYR A 87 15.65 13.28 -0.44
CA TYR A 87 15.80 11.83 -0.27
C TYR A 87 15.48 11.08 -1.57
N VAL A 88 14.37 11.40 -2.24
CA VAL A 88 13.98 10.80 -3.51
C VAL A 88 15.06 11.04 -4.59
N GLU A 89 15.56 12.27 -4.72
CA GLU A 89 16.61 12.66 -5.65
C GLU A 89 17.92 11.91 -5.40
N LYS A 90 18.24 11.59 -4.15
CA LYS A 90 19.42 10.80 -3.80
C LYS A 90 19.25 9.33 -4.17
N VAL A 91 18.14 8.69 -3.80
CA VAL A 91 18.04 7.22 -3.89
C VAL A 91 17.59 6.71 -5.25
N VAL A 92 16.81 7.48 -6.00
CA VAL A 92 16.28 7.01 -7.30
C VAL A 92 17.41 6.75 -8.31
N PRO A 93 18.35 7.67 -8.56
CA PRO A 93 19.46 7.40 -9.48
C PRO A 93 20.37 6.24 -9.03
N GLU A 94 20.49 6.02 -7.71
CA GLU A 94 21.33 4.95 -7.15
C GLU A 94 20.78 3.55 -7.42
N PHE A 95 19.45 3.42 -7.53
CA PHE A 95 18.80 2.10 -7.58
C PHE A 95 17.98 1.83 -8.84
N ASP A 96 17.81 2.80 -9.75
CA ASP A 96 16.91 2.68 -10.90
C ASP A 96 17.20 1.48 -11.81
N GLU A 97 18.47 1.14 -12.00
CA GLU A 97 18.85 0.00 -12.84
C GLU A 97 18.38 -1.37 -12.30
N TYR A 98 18.02 -1.45 -11.01
CA TYR A 98 17.66 -2.71 -10.32
C TYR A 98 16.17 -2.89 -10.19
N VAL A 99 15.35 -1.85 -10.37
CA VAL A 99 13.91 -1.89 -10.07
C VAL A 99 13.07 -2.10 -11.34
N GLU A 100 11.91 -2.72 -11.17
CA GLU A 100 10.89 -2.83 -12.21
C GLU A 100 9.93 -1.64 -12.15
N CYS A 101 9.59 -1.17 -10.97
CA CYS A 101 8.76 0.01 -10.73
C CYS A 101 9.08 0.67 -9.39
N TRP A 102 8.74 1.95 -9.29
CA TRP A 102 8.85 2.76 -8.09
C TRP A 102 7.50 2.92 -7.39
N LEU A 103 7.49 2.77 -6.09
CA LEU A 103 6.33 3.00 -5.23
C LEU A 103 6.70 4.12 -4.24
N ILE A 104 5.93 5.21 -4.22
CA ILE A 104 6.35 6.43 -3.51
C ILE A 104 6.02 6.32 -2.02
N ILE A 105 4.73 6.40 -1.67
CA ILE A 105 4.24 6.35 -0.30
C ILE A 105 3.25 5.20 -0.18
N ASN A 106 3.49 4.30 0.76
CA ASN A 106 2.56 3.21 1.05
C ASN A 106 1.34 3.75 1.77
N GLU A 107 0.15 3.35 1.28
CA GLU A 107 -1.14 3.55 1.96
C GLU A 107 -1.38 4.98 2.46
N MET A 108 -1.04 5.97 1.63
CA MET A 108 -1.24 7.38 1.98
C MET A 108 -2.71 7.75 2.24
N ASN A 109 -3.64 6.87 1.93
CA ASN A 109 -5.07 7.01 2.18
C ASN A 109 -5.56 6.35 3.49
N ILE A 110 -4.66 5.81 4.31
CA ILE A 110 -4.98 5.46 5.70
C ILE A 110 -4.94 6.75 6.54
N VAL A 111 -6.11 7.36 6.70
CA VAL A 111 -6.25 8.74 7.20
C VAL A 111 -6.66 8.83 8.66
N PHE A 112 -6.46 7.79 9.48
CA PHE A 112 -6.88 7.83 10.89
C PHE A 112 -6.22 8.95 11.70
N GLU A 113 -5.01 9.36 11.30
CA GLU A 113 -4.19 10.33 11.99
C GLU A 113 -4.06 11.66 11.25
N TYR A 114 -4.73 11.81 10.10
CA TYR A 114 -4.60 12.98 9.23
C TYR A 114 -5.92 13.75 9.14
N THR A 115 -5.81 15.07 9.16
CA THR A 115 -6.89 15.97 8.74
C THR A 115 -7.07 15.92 7.22
N ILE A 116 -8.13 16.55 6.72
CA ILE A 116 -8.33 16.69 5.26
C ILE A 116 -7.16 17.46 4.63
N GLU A 117 -6.69 18.54 5.27
CA GLU A 117 -5.55 19.33 4.80
C GLU A 117 -4.27 18.49 4.75
N GLU A 118 -3.99 17.72 5.79
CA GLU A 118 -2.84 16.83 5.85
C GLU A 118 -2.94 15.71 4.78
N SER A 119 -4.14 15.23 4.48
CA SER A 119 -4.37 14.28 3.38
C SER A 119 -4.11 14.91 2.00
N ILE A 120 -4.46 16.19 1.82
CA ILE A 120 -4.12 16.95 0.62
C ILE A 120 -2.59 17.15 0.53
N ASN A 121 -1.91 17.41 1.65
CA ASN A 121 -0.46 17.47 1.67
C ASN A 121 0.16 16.15 1.19
N LEU A 122 -0.31 14.99 1.67
CA LEU A 122 0.17 13.68 1.21
C LEU A 122 0.01 13.50 -0.31
N LEU A 123 -1.11 13.92 -0.88
CA LEU A 123 -1.31 13.92 -2.34
C LEU A 123 -0.27 14.80 -3.05
N GLN A 124 0.06 15.96 -2.50
CA GLN A 124 1.08 16.84 -3.06
C GLN A 124 2.50 16.24 -2.94
N TYR A 125 2.84 15.62 -1.80
CA TYR A 125 4.09 14.88 -1.63
C TYR A 125 4.21 13.78 -2.69
N HIS A 126 3.14 12.99 -2.88
CA HIS A 126 3.08 11.97 -3.91
C HIS A 126 3.34 12.56 -5.31
N ALA A 127 2.61 13.60 -5.70
CA ALA A 127 2.71 14.19 -7.04
C ALA A 127 4.08 14.81 -7.30
N LYS A 128 4.62 15.56 -6.33
CA LYS A 128 5.96 16.17 -6.46
C LYS A 128 7.05 15.09 -6.57
N ALA A 129 6.97 14.04 -5.75
CA ALA A 129 7.90 12.93 -5.84
C ALA A 129 7.76 12.16 -7.17
N TYR A 130 6.53 11.95 -7.68
CA TYR A 130 6.31 11.38 -9.00
C TYR A 130 7.08 12.15 -10.08
N HIS A 131 6.92 13.46 -10.12
CA HIS A 131 7.60 14.31 -11.10
C HIS A 131 9.13 14.32 -10.93
N VAL A 132 9.62 14.23 -9.69
CA VAL A 132 11.06 14.10 -9.43
C VAL A 132 11.58 12.76 -9.94
N ILE A 133 10.91 11.65 -9.62
CA ILE A 133 11.31 10.32 -10.10
C ILE A 133 11.38 10.30 -11.63
N LYS A 134 10.39 10.88 -12.31
CA LYS A 134 10.34 10.93 -13.79
C LYS A 134 11.47 11.73 -14.44
N LYS A 135 12.21 12.56 -13.69
CA LYS A 135 13.44 13.20 -14.19
C LYS A 135 14.61 12.22 -14.29
N TYR A 136 14.63 11.19 -13.45
CA TYR A 136 15.76 10.25 -13.31
C TYR A 136 15.44 8.86 -13.84
N SER A 137 14.16 8.52 -14.01
CA SER A 137 13.71 7.17 -14.33
C SER A 137 12.60 7.17 -15.38
N ASN A 138 12.70 6.20 -16.31
CA ASN A 138 11.61 5.87 -17.23
C ASN A 138 10.74 4.72 -16.72
N LYS A 139 11.00 4.20 -15.52
CA LYS A 139 10.25 3.12 -14.92
C LYS A 139 8.84 3.57 -14.52
N PRO A 140 7.88 2.64 -14.49
CA PRO A 140 6.54 2.94 -13.96
C PRO A 140 6.59 3.37 -12.50
N VAL A 141 5.75 4.35 -12.15
CA VAL A 141 5.66 4.95 -10.80
C VAL A 141 4.21 4.95 -10.34
N SER A 142 3.99 4.62 -9.06
CA SER A 142 2.69 4.69 -8.38
C SER A 142 2.88 4.87 -6.86
N SER A 143 1.79 4.97 -6.12
CA SER A 143 1.74 4.75 -4.66
C SER A 143 0.74 3.66 -4.35
N PRO A 144 1.08 2.68 -3.51
CA PRO A 144 0.12 1.69 -3.04
C PRO A 144 -1.01 2.34 -2.25
N MET A 145 -2.24 2.10 -2.67
CA MET A 145 -3.44 2.57 -1.97
C MET A 145 -4.04 1.42 -1.17
N ASN A 146 -4.39 1.66 0.07
CA ASN A 146 -5.23 0.73 0.83
C ASN A 146 -6.63 0.71 0.19
N TYR A 147 -7.16 -0.47 -0.06
CA TYR A 147 -8.52 -0.62 -0.54
C TYR A 147 -9.29 -1.61 0.33
N ALA A 148 -10.32 -1.10 0.99
CA ALA A 148 -11.33 -1.92 1.63
C ALA A 148 -12.71 -1.53 1.10
N GLU A 149 -13.43 -2.50 0.53
CA GLU A 149 -14.78 -2.25 0.02
C GLU A 149 -15.74 -1.93 1.18
N LYS A 150 -16.47 -0.82 1.07
CA LYS A 150 -17.43 -0.41 2.10
C LYS A 150 -18.82 -0.93 1.75
N LYS A 151 -19.41 -1.72 2.61
CA LYS A 151 -20.75 -2.28 2.42
C LYS A 151 -21.68 -1.88 3.57
N PRO A 152 -22.94 -1.57 3.29
CA PRO A 152 -23.92 -1.37 4.35
C PRO A 152 -24.17 -2.67 5.11
N MET A 153 -24.04 -2.64 6.43
CA MET A 153 -24.13 -3.85 7.26
C MET A 153 -25.49 -4.55 7.15
N ARG A 154 -26.57 -3.77 7.05
CA ARG A 154 -27.94 -4.29 6.92
C ARG A 154 -28.45 -4.38 5.47
N GLY A 155 -27.51 -4.33 4.53
CA GLY A 155 -27.80 -4.41 3.10
C GLY A 155 -28.20 -3.07 2.47
N VAL A 156 -28.22 -3.04 1.16
CA VAL A 156 -28.41 -1.82 0.34
C VAL A 156 -29.78 -1.13 0.52
N THR A 157 -30.74 -1.79 1.13
CA THR A 157 -32.06 -1.22 1.45
C THR A 157 -32.07 -0.40 2.74
N ASP A 158 -31.07 -0.57 3.62
CA ASP A 158 -30.91 0.26 4.82
C ASP A 158 -30.22 1.58 4.44
N LYS A 159 -31.03 2.61 4.21
CA LYS A 159 -30.56 3.90 3.75
C LYS A 159 -29.50 4.57 4.62
N PRO A 160 -29.61 4.58 5.96
CA PRO A 160 -28.58 5.13 6.83
C PRO A 160 -27.22 4.44 6.67
N ASP A 161 -27.19 3.10 6.60
CA ASP A 161 -25.96 2.35 6.41
C ASP A 161 -25.36 2.60 5.02
N GLN A 162 -26.20 2.67 3.99
CA GLN A 162 -25.75 2.94 2.62
C GLN A 162 -25.12 4.32 2.52
N ILE A 163 -25.77 5.38 3.02
CA ILE A 163 -25.25 6.76 2.99
C ILE A 163 -23.90 6.83 3.72
N MET A 164 -23.79 6.18 4.88
CA MET A 164 -22.53 6.16 5.64
C MET A 164 -21.45 5.37 4.90
N ALA A 165 -21.79 4.24 4.30
CA ALA A 165 -20.84 3.43 3.51
C ALA A 165 -20.34 4.22 2.30
N ASP A 166 -21.22 4.90 1.57
CA ASP A 166 -20.86 5.72 0.40
C ASP A 166 -19.94 6.88 0.80
N TYR A 167 -20.22 7.56 1.92
CA TYR A 167 -19.38 8.64 2.42
C TYR A 167 -17.98 8.13 2.81
N ILE A 168 -17.89 7.03 3.54
CA ILE A 168 -16.61 6.47 3.98
C ILE A 168 -15.83 5.93 2.77
N ASP A 169 -16.51 5.25 1.82
CA ASP A 169 -15.88 4.80 0.58
C ASP A 169 -15.29 5.97 -0.22
N TYR A 170 -16.04 7.08 -0.30
CA TYR A 170 -15.53 8.26 -0.96
C TYR A 170 -14.26 8.79 -0.27
N MET A 171 -14.30 9.00 1.04
CA MET A 171 -13.18 9.61 1.78
C MET A 171 -11.94 8.72 1.86
N GLU A 172 -12.10 7.41 1.99
CA GLU A 172 -10.98 6.49 2.16
C GLU A 172 -10.46 5.90 0.84
N ASN A 173 -11.31 5.76 -0.18
CA ASN A 173 -10.93 5.23 -1.48
C ASN A 173 -10.97 6.28 -2.59
N GLU A 174 -12.15 6.85 -2.90
CA GLU A 174 -12.34 7.64 -4.11
C GLU A 174 -11.68 9.02 -4.07
N PHE A 175 -11.60 9.66 -2.91
CA PHE A 175 -10.99 10.99 -2.73
C PHE A 175 -9.57 11.04 -3.34
N PHE A 176 -8.73 10.08 -3.01
CA PHE A 176 -7.36 9.99 -3.52
C PHE A 176 -7.32 9.58 -5.00
N LEU A 177 -8.14 8.61 -5.38
CA LEU A 177 -8.22 8.14 -6.77
C LEU A 177 -8.71 9.24 -7.69
N HIS A 178 -9.75 9.99 -7.28
CA HIS A 178 -10.30 11.10 -8.03
C HIS A 178 -9.25 12.21 -8.23
N ALA A 179 -8.57 12.60 -7.14
CA ALA A 179 -7.54 13.62 -7.20
C ALA A 179 -6.41 13.26 -8.19
N ILE A 180 -5.94 12.02 -8.16
CA ILE A 180 -4.88 11.55 -9.08
C ILE A 180 -5.40 11.45 -10.53
N ARG A 181 -6.65 11.04 -10.75
CA ARG A 181 -7.23 10.94 -12.09
C ARG A 181 -7.47 12.31 -12.75
N THR A 182 -7.94 13.27 -11.97
CA THR A 182 -8.50 14.52 -12.51
C THR A 182 -7.68 15.75 -12.19
N GLY A 183 -6.91 15.74 -11.10
CA GLY A 183 -6.29 16.92 -10.50
C GLY A 183 -7.27 17.72 -9.63
N GLU A 184 -8.49 17.24 -9.38
CA GLU A 184 -9.48 17.91 -8.56
C GLU A 184 -9.50 17.34 -7.14
N ILE A 185 -9.38 18.22 -6.16
CA ILE A 185 -9.64 17.93 -4.76
C ILE A 185 -11.10 18.25 -4.47
N VAL A 186 -11.90 17.21 -4.27
CA VAL A 186 -13.33 17.36 -3.96
C VAL A 186 -13.58 16.87 -2.54
N VAL A 187 -13.79 17.79 -1.62
CA VAL A 187 -14.17 17.49 -0.24
C VAL A 187 -15.68 17.64 -0.14
N PRO A 188 -16.44 16.64 0.37
CA PRO A 188 -17.87 16.77 0.55
C PRO A 188 -18.25 18.06 1.32
N PHE A 189 -19.24 18.79 0.79
CA PHE A 189 -19.74 20.07 1.31
C PHE A 189 -18.80 21.27 1.16
N HIS A 190 -17.70 21.15 0.41
CA HIS A 190 -16.79 22.25 0.06
C HIS A 190 -16.67 22.41 -1.46
N ASP A 191 -16.23 23.60 -1.88
CA ASP A 191 -15.93 23.83 -3.28
C ASP A 191 -14.72 23.00 -3.71
N ALA A 192 -14.77 22.48 -4.93
CA ALA A 192 -13.66 21.73 -5.50
C ALA A 192 -12.46 22.65 -5.77
N VAL A 193 -11.26 22.15 -5.47
CA VAL A 193 -10.00 22.84 -5.75
C VAL A 193 -9.24 22.10 -6.83
N TYR A 194 -8.84 22.78 -7.90
CA TYR A 194 -8.08 22.20 -8.99
C TYR A 194 -6.57 22.37 -8.75
N MET A 195 -5.87 21.24 -8.69
CA MET A 195 -4.40 21.14 -8.54
C MET A 195 -3.85 20.32 -9.72
N PRO A 196 -3.51 20.96 -10.85
CA PRO A 196 -3.14 20.24 -12.09
C PRO A 196 -1.93 19.32 -11.93
N GLU A 197 -1.04 19.61 -10.98
CA GLU A 197 0.13 18.79 -10.68
C GLU A 197 -0.19 17.40 -10.12
N LEU A 198 -1.40 17.17 -9.62
CA LEU A 198 -1.84 15.86 -9.12
C LEU A 198 -2.29 14.95 -10.26
N LYS A 199 -2.71 15.54 -11.38
CA LYS A 199 -3.34 14.77 -12.47
C LYS A 199 -2.35 13.79 -13.09
N ASP A 200 -2.81 12.55 -13.26
CA ASP A 200 -2.07 11.45 -13.90
C ASP A 200 -0.72 11.12 -13.27
N THR A 201 -0.55 11.37 -11.96
CA THR A 201 0.68 11.10 -11.21
C THR A 201 0.82 9.63 -10.80
N CYS A 202 0.21 8.71 -11.51
CA CYS A 202 0.53 7.28 -11.44
C CYS A 202 0.45 6.66 -12.84
N ASP A 203 1.40 5.77 -13.15
CA ASP A 203 1.43 5.04 -14.43
C ASP A 203 0.55 3.78 -14.39
N PHE A 204 0.28 3.27 -13.21
CA PHE A 204 -0.56 2.11 -12.93
C PHE A 204 -1.17 2.28 -11.53
N TRP A 205 -2.25 1.58 -11.24
CA TRP A 205 -2.77 1.51 -9.86
C TRP A 205 -2.01 0.44 -9.09
N ALA A 206 -1.37 0.83 -7.99
CA ALA A 206 -0.83 -0.07 -6.98
C ALA A 206 -1.83 -0.16 -5.84
N VAL A 207 -2.20 -1.36 -5.40
CA VAL A 207 -3.26 -1.53 -4.40
C VAL A 207 -2.95 -2.63 -3.40
N ASN A 208 -3.15 -2.30 -2.12
CA ASN A 208 -3.18 -3.23 -1.01
C ASN A 208 -4.65 -3.55 -0.72
N VAL A 209 -5.08 -4.78 -0.94
CA VAL A 209 -6.48 -5.18 -0.83
C VAL A 209 -6.62 -6.46 -0.02
N TYR A 210 -7.29 -6.40 1.11
CA TYR A 210 -7.40 -7.53 2.05
C TYR A 210 -8.84 -7.95 2.28
N THR A 211 -9.75 -6.98 2.47
CA THR A 211 -11.05 -7.24 3.05
C THR A 211 -12.10 -6.24 2.58
N ARG A 212 -13.32 -6.45 3.03
CA ARG A 212 -14.39 -5.44 3.04
C ARG A 212 -14.67 -4.97 4.46
N GLN A 213 -15.34 -3.84 4.58
CA GLN A 213 -15.80 -3.29 5.87
C GLN A 213 -17.31 -3.14 5.85
N LEU A 214 -17.97 -3.73 6.85
CA LEU A 214 -19.42 -3.65 7.02
C LEU A 214 -19.76 -2.43 7.87
N ILE A 215 -20.34 -1.41 7.24
CA ILE A 215 -20.60 -0.11 7.86
C ILE A 215 -21.94 -0.12 8.59
N ASN A 216 -21.89 0.11 9.89
CA ASN A 216 -23.05 0.20 10.78
C ASN A 216 -23.27 1.65 11.24
N SER A 217 -24.18 2.36 10.58
CA SER A 217 -24.49 3.77 10.89
C SER A 217 -25.08 4.00 12.30
N ARG A 218 -25.52 2.93 12.97
CA ARG A 218 -26.09 3.00 14.32
C ARG A 218 -25.05 2.77 15.42
N LYS A 219 -23.83 2.35 15.05
CA LYS A 219 -22.68 2.37 15.95
C LYS A 219 -22.08 3.77 15.97
N ALA A 220 -21.60 4.19 17.07
CA ALA A 220 -20.94 5.44 17.40
C ALA A 220 -20.63 6.39 16.21
N MET A 221 -21.50 7.36 15.96
CA MET A 221 -21.36 8.35 14.88
C MET A 221 -20.04 9.13 14.87
N PHE A 222 -19.27 9.08 15.96
CA PHE A 222 -18.06 9.88 16.15
C PHE A 222 -16.80 9.03 16.43
N ARG A 223 -16.84 7.70 16.19
CA ARG A 223 -15.71 6.80 16.41
C ARG A 223 -15.32 6.11 15.13
N PHE A 224 -14.04 5.68 15.06
CA PHE A 224 -13.48 4.94 13.93
C PHE A 224 -13.94 3.48 13.86
N ASP A 225 -14.53 2.95 14.90
CA ASP A 225 -15.13 1.61 14.96
C ASP A 225 -16.56 1.54 14.36
N ARG A 226 -16.75 2.20 13.22
CA ARG A 226 -18.04 2.26 12.48
C ARG A 226 -18.36 1.02 11.68
N TYR A 227 -17.39 0.18 11.48
CA TYR A 227 -17.52 -1.07 10.76
C TYR A 227 -17.44 -2.25 11.73
N GLU A 228 -17.94 -3.37 11.29
CA GLU A 228 -17.84 -4.65 11.98
C GLU A 228 -17.42 -5.73 10.99
N ALA A 229 -16.54 -6.61 11.42
CA ALA A 229 -16.25 -7.83 10.69
C ALA A 229 -17.35 -8.85 10.85
N SER A 230 -17.47 -9.78 9.92
CA SER A 230 -18.34 -10.94 10.10
C SER A 230 -17.75 -11.92 11.12
N SER A 231 -18.57 -12.87 11.57
CA SER A 231 -18.12 -13.92 12.49
C SER A 231 -17.07 -14.87 11.92
N ILE A 232 -16.79 -14.80 10.62
CA ILE A 232 -15.81 -15.67 9.93
C ILE A 232 -14.36 -15.27 10.22
N HIS A 233 -14.12 -14.08 10.77
CA HIS A 233 -12.78 -13.60 11.12
C HIS A 233 -12.03 -14.46 12.16
N SER A 234 -12.71 -15.40 12.78
CA SER A 234 -12.16 -16.22 13.87
C SER A 234 -11.37 -17.45 13.43
N LEU A 235 -10.75 -17.42 12.26
CA LEU A 235 -9.93 -18.54 11.77
C LEU A 235 -8.61 -18.74 12.54
N ASP A 236 -8.48 -18.47 13.78
CA ASP A 236 -7.34 -18.69 14.67
C ASP A 236 -6.64 -17.41 15.15
N VAL A 237 -6.74 -16.30 14.44
CA VAL A 237 -6.08 -15.05 14.82
C VAL A 237 -7.08 -13.90 14.83
N PRO A 238 -7.42 -13.37 16.00
CA PRO A 238 -8.37 -12.26 16.14
C PRO A 238 -7.74 -10.89 15.86
N TYR A 239 -6.56 -10.82 15.28
CA TYR A 239 -5.80 -9.57 15.14
C TYR A 239 -6.48 -8.56 14.23
N PHE A 240 -6.87 -8.99 13.04
CA PHE A 240 -7.75 -8.22 12.19
C PHE A 240 -9.13 -8.84 12.29
N SER A 241 -10.08 -8.13 12.84
CA SER A 241 -11.49 -8.53 12.85
C SER A 241 -12.12 -8.34 11.46
N ASP A 242 -11.35 -8.60 10.43
CA ASP A 242 -11.70 -8.41 9.04
C ASP A 242 -12.46 -9.60 8.47
N ASP A 243 -13.35 -9.33 7.53
CA ASP A 243 -14.04 -10.37 6.80
C ASP A 243 -13.07 -11.12 5.86
N ILE A 244 -13.20 -12.43 5.84
CA ILE A 244 -12.57 -13.26 4.81
C ILE A 244 -13.42 -13.15 3.55
N CYS A 245 -13.00 -12.29 2.64
CA CYS A 245 -13.77 -11.91 1.47
C CYS A 245 -12.87 -11.84 0.22
N PRO A 246 -12.41 -12.97 -0.34
CA PRO A 246 -11.52 -12.98 -1.51
C PRO A 246 -12.10 -12.27 -2.74
N GLU A 247 -13.44 -12.24 -2.88
CA GLU A 247 -14.14 -11.56 -3.97
C GLU A 247 -13.92 -10.05 -3.99
N VAL A 248 -13.51 -9.43 -2.88
CA VAL A 248 -13.19 -7.99 -2.86
C VAL A 248 -12.08 -7.65 -3.83
N VAL A 249 -11.17 -8.59 -4.08
CA VAL A 249 -10.08 -8.41 -5.06
C VAL A 249 -10.64 -8.21 -6.48
N PHE A 250 -11.63 -9.00 -6.87
CA PHE A 250 -12.31 -8.81 -8.16
C PHE A 250 -12.99 -7.44 -8.26
N HIS A 251 -13.70 -7.02 -7.21
CA HIS A 251 -14.39 -5.71 -7.18
C HIS A 251 -13.39 -4.55 -7.27
N CYS A 252 -12.30 -4.62 -6.49
CA CYS A 252 -11.22 -3.65 -6.50
C CYS A 252 -10.59 -3.51 -7.90
N LEU A 253 -10.20 -4.62 -8.50
CA LEU A 253 -9.57 -4.64 -9.82
C LEU A 253 -10.49 -4.05 -10.91
N ASN A 254 -11.79 -4.37 -10.86
CA ASN A 254 -12.76 -3.79 -11.81
C ASN A 254 -12.98 -2.29 -11.59
N ARG A 255 -12.92 -1.79 -10.37
CA ARG A 255 -12.99 -0.35 -10.07
C ARG A 255 -11.79 0.42 -10.65
N LEU A 256 -10.63 -0.21 -10.67
CA LEU A 256 -9.35 0.38 -11.08
C LEU A 256 -8.95 0.06 -12.54
N LYS A 257 -9.86 -0.48 -13.35
CA LYS A 257 -9.56 -0.95 -14.72
C LYS A 257 -9.19 0.12 -15.75
N ASP A 258 -9.30 1.38 -15.39
CA ASP A 258 -8.91 2.53 -16.24
C ASP A 258 -7.39 2.61 -16.49
N LYS A 259 -6.58 2.01 -15.60
CA LYS A 259 -5.13 1.81 -15.79
C LYS A 259 -4.75 0.36 -15.52
N PRO A 260 -3.52 -0.08 -15.88
CA PRO A 260 -3.00 -1.36 -15.39
C PRO A 260 -2.98 -1.40 -13.86
N VAL A 261 -3.21 -2.56 -13.25
CA VAL A 261 -3.27 -2.71 -11.78
C VAL A 261 -2.23 -3.72 -11.30
N LEU A 262 -1.47 -3.34 -10.28
CA LEU A 262 -0.59 -4.23 -9.52
C LEU A 262 -1.16 -4.41 -8.11
N ILE A 263 -1.44 -5.63 -7.70
CA ILE A 263 -1.75 -5.93 -6.31
C ILE A 263 -0.43 -5.96 -5.56
N THR A 264 -0.19 -4.93 -4.74
CA THR A 264 1.06 -4.73 -4.00
C THR A 264 1.05 -5.40 -2.65
N GLU A 265 -0.14 -5.66 -2.10
CA GLU A 265 -0.32 -6.48 -0.91
C GLU A 265 -1.69 -7.17 -0.93
N ASN A 266 -1.69 -8.42 -0.52
CA ASN A 266 -2.86 -9.21 -0.15
C ASN A 266 -2.39 -10.44 0.63
N GLY A 267 -3.10 -10.81 1.67
CA GLY A 267 -2.74 -11.95 2.50
C GLY A 267 -3.77 -12.20 3.58
N ILE A 268 -3.50 -13.20 4.40
CA ILE A 268 -4.31 -13.55 5.57
C ILE A 268 -3.40 -13.97 6.72
N ALA A 269 -3.66 -13.45 7.90
CA ALA A 269 -3.04 -13.95 9.13
C ALA A 269 -3.78 -15.20 9.61
N CYS A 270 -3.09 -16.31 9.72
CA CYS A 270 -3.66 -17.55 10.26
C CYS A 270 -2.57 -18.50 10.75
N LYS A 271 -2.82 -19.21 11.84
CA LYS A 271 -1.89 -20.21 12.40
C LYS A 271 -1.87 -21.51 11.58
N ASN A 272 -2.96 -21.81 10.88
CA ASN A 272 -3.10 -23.03 10.12
C ASN A 272 -3.03 -22.73 8.61
N ASP A 273 -1.93 -23.12 7.99
CA ASP A 273 -1.65 -22.86 6.58
C ASP A 273 -2.69 -23.40 5.59
N LYS A 274 -3.48 -24.39 5.96
CA LYS A 274 -4.58 -24.86 5.08
C LYS A 274 -5.55 -23.72 4.74
N TYR A 275 -5.80 -22.79 5.67
CA TYR A 275 -6.66 -21.64 5.42
C TYR A 275 -5.98 -20.62 4.50
N ARG A 276 -4.67 -20.41 4.67
CA ARG A 276 -3.87 -19.55 3.78
C ARG A 276 -3.89 -20.08 2.35
N VAL A 277 -3.69 -21.39 2.17
CA VAL A 277 -3.74 -22.02 0.85
C VAL A 277 -5.10 -21.83 0.18
N ILE A 278 -6.20 -22.06 0.91
CA ILE A 278 -7.56 -21.89 0.39
C ILE A 278 -7.81 -20.41 0.04
N TYR A 279 -7.40 -19.50 0.92
CA TYR A 279 -7.57 -18.06 0.71
C TYR A 279 -6.81 -17.57 -0.53
N ILE A 280 -5.53 -17.92 -0.65
CA ILE A 280 -4.70 -17.54 -1.82
C ILE A 280 -5.32 -18.10 -3.10
N ALA A 281 -5.76 -19.36 -3.10
CA ALA A 281 -6.40 -19.95 -4.27
C ALA A 281 -7.67 -19.19 -4.67
N ALA A 282 -8.51 -18.80 -3.70
CA ALA A 282 -9.72 -18.03 -3.96
C ALA A 282 -9.39 -16.60 -4.48
N VAL A 283 -8.38 -15.95 -3.91
CA VAL A 283 -7.90 -14.65 -4.39
C VAL A 283 -7.37 -14.74 -5.82
N LEU A 284 -6.54 -15.72 -6.13
CA LEU A 284 -6.02 -15.91 -7.48
C LEU A 284 -7.14 -16.23 -8.49
N GLN A 285 -8.20 -16.91 -8.06
CA GLN A 285 -9.41 -17.09 -8.87
C GLN A 285 -10.11 -15.75 -9.15
N ALA A 286 -10.22 -14.87 -8.14
CA ALA A 286 -10.79 -13.53 -8.31
C ALA A 286 -9.92 -12.67 -9.26
N VAL A 287 -8.60 -12.75 -9.14
CA VAL A 287 -7.65 -12.10 -10.07
C VAL A 287 -7.86 -12.61 -11.50
N LYS A 288 -7.97 -13.94 -11.68
CA LYS A 288 -8.23 -14.51 -13.00
C LYS A 288 -9.55 -14.03 -13.59
N GLN A 289 -10.61 -13.98 -12.80
CA GLN A 289 -11.91 -13.44 -13.24
C GLN A 289 -11.81 -11.99 -13.70
N ALA A 290 -11.02 -11.16 -12.99
CA ALA A 290 -10.79 -9.77 -13.39
C ALA A 290 -10.03 -9.70 -14.73
N ILE A 291 -9.00 -10.52 -14.92
CA ILE A 291 -8.27 -10.61 -16.19
C ILE A 291 -9.22 -11.04 -17.32
N ASP A 292 -10.04 -12.06 -17.10
CA ASP A 292 -11.00 -12.55 -18.08
C ASP A 292 -12.07 -11.49 -18.43
N SER A 293 -12.36 -10.56 -17.50
CA SER A 293 -13.24 -9.41 -17.73
C SER A 293 -12.54 -8.20 -18.39
N GLY A 294 -11.27 -8.33 -18.75
CA GLY A 294 -10.51 -7.32 -19.50
C GLY A 294 -9.65 -6.37 -18.63
N VAL A 295 -9.50 -6.62 -17.33
CA VAL A 295 -8.60 -5.84 -16.48
C VAL A 295 -7.16 -6.20 -16.78
N LYS A 296 -6.31 -5.22 -17.00
CA LYS A 296 -4.86 -5.42 -17.18
C LYS A 296 -4.18 -5.55 -15.81
N VAL A 297 -4.11 -6.76 -15.29
CA VAL A 297 -3.41 -7.06 -14.03
C VAL A 297 -1.93 -7.30 -14.32
N LEU A 298 -1.04 -6.53 -13.67
CA LEU A 298 0.42 -6.61 -13.83
C LEU A 298 1.02 -7.72 -12.99
N GLY A 299 0.44 -8.01 -11.82
CA GLY A 299 0.93 -9.02 -10.90
C GLY A 299 0.18 -9.05 -9.58
N TYR A 300 0.58 -9.99 -8.76
CA TYR A 300 0.09 -10.20 -7.39
C TYR A 300 1.29 -10.41 -6.47
N LEU A 301 1.40 -9.58 -5.45
CA LEU A 301 2.42 -9.68 -4.41
C LEU A 301 1.74 -10.04 -3.09
N HIS A 302 2.14 -11.18 -2.54
CA HIS A 302 1.58 -11.67 -1.27
C HIS A 302 2.20 -10.94 -0.07
N TRP A 303 1.38 -10.53 0.87
CA TRP A 303 1.81 -10.06 2.18
C TRP A 303 1.70 -11.21 3.17
N SER A 304 2.81 -11.77 3.62
CA SER A 304 4.19 -11.41 3.34
C SER A 304 5.05 -12.65 3.06
N LEU A 305 6.31 -12.49 2.67
CA LEU A 305 7.23 -13.62 2.52
C LEU A 305 7.52 -14.28 3.85
N LEU A 306 7.82 -13.46 4.86
CA LEU A 306 8.18 -13.87 6.22
C LEU A 306 7.21 -13.29 7.22
N ASP A 307 6.97 -14.00 8.33
CA ASP A 307 6.31 -13.40 9.49
C ASP A 307 7.12 -12.19 9.96
N ASN A 308 6.42 -11.12 10.29
CA ASN A 308 7.05 -9.85 10.64
C ASN A 308 6.28 -9.10 11.75
N TRP A 309 6.75 -7.89 12.08
CA TRP A 309 6.09 -7.01 13.02
C TRP A 309 4.86 -6.38 12.37
N GLU A 310 3.68 -6.65 12.93
CA GLU A 310 2.39 -6.17 12.45
C GLU A 310 1.73 -5.25 13.49
N TRP A 311 1.70 -3.96 13.20
CA TRP A 311 0.97 -2.95 13.99
C TRP A 311 1.17 -3.06 15.52
N GLY A 312 2.41 -3.27 15.96
CA GLY A 312 2.76 -3.29 17.38
C GLY A 312 2.92 -4.70 17.99
N THR A 313 2.83 -5.78 17.21
CA THR A 313 2.95 -7.15 17.71
C THR A 313 3.54 -8.10 16.66
N TYR A 314 4.10 -9.22 17.11
CA TYR A 314 4.49 -10.38 16.28
C TYR A 314 3.41 -11.48 16.23
N THR A 315 2.22 -11.22 16.80
CA THR A 315 1.17 -12.24 16.89
C THR A 315 0.58 -12.68 15.53
N PRO A 316 0.31 -11.76 14.57
CA PRO A 316 -0.24 -12.16 13.28
C PRO A 316 0.83 -12.83 12.41
N THR A 317 0.48 -13.99 11.88
CA THR A 317 1.35 -14.79 10.99
C THR A 317 0.84 -14.69 9.56
N PHE A 318 1.33 -13.70 8.81
CA PHE A 318 1.03 -13.51 7.39
C PHE A 318 2.01 -14.23 6.47
N GLY A 319 3.19 -14.59 6.99
CA GLY A 319 4.29 -15.10 6.20
C GLY A 319 3.97 -16.38 5.44
N LEU A 320 4.48 -16.48 4.20
CA LEU A 320 4.56 -17.76 3.48
C LEU A 320 5.59 -18.69 4.14
N ALA A 321 6.49 -18.13 4.94
CA ALA A 321 7.40 -18.84 5.81
C ALA A 321 7.41 -18.21 7.20
N SER A 322 7.48 -19.06 8.22
CA SER A 322 7.58 -18.63 9.62
C SER A 322 8.99 -18.13 9.95
N VAL A 323 9.06 -17.23 10.93
CA VAL A 323 10.33 -16.73 11.49
C VAL A 323 10.43 -17.14 12.95
N ASN A 324 11.58 -17.69 13.35
CA ASN A 324 11.93 -17.85 14.75
C ASN A 324 12.56 -16.55 15.23
N HIS A 325 11.93 -15.88 16.19
CA HIS A 325 12.39 -14.63 16.78
C HIS A 325 13.26 -14.83 18.04
N GLU A 326 13.62 -16.10 18.37
CA GLU A 326 14.49 -16.45 19.51
C GLU A 326 15.98 -16.31 19.16
#